data_5a520f383f30f6b1343b61b3257bd9a0
#
_entry.id   5a520f383f30f6b1343b61b3257bd9a0
#
_cell.length_a   1.000
_cell.length_b   1.000
_cell.length_c   1.000
_cell.angle_alpha   90.00
_cell.angle_beta   90.00
_cell.angle_gamma   90.00
#
_symmetry.space_group_name_H-M   'P 1'
#
loop_
_entity.id
_entity.type
_entity.pdbx_description
1 polymer ?
#
loop_
_entity_poly.entity_id
_entity_poly.type
_entity_poly.pdbx_seq_one_letter_code
_entity_poly.pdbx_strand_id
1 'polypeptide(L)'
;MEEKKRGTVENDLEFQNGVIMDVDANPDNSRDVSRISPADNHTRAIILQEEADEIARTHEVIREVLGRLIIGNEQLIEHILTALLSGGHILIEGAPGTAKTSIAKAIAHLTSCEFSRVQAAVDIQPTDIIGVNIFNQNTRQFEFKKGPVFTNILMIDEINRLSPKTQSAFIEAMSEQQITVDGVTTSLASPFFVIATQNPYEFEGTFPLIEVQRDRFMFCHKSNYMDAENELLIIDRADEGQLDWSRFQDVQKPVMSASDIRYYRERIHHVYLGEQVKQYIRDIILATRSHSDIHLGASSRASLAFVRGGKAVAALNGRTFVIPDDIKGLAPVILNHRFILSREANITNITSMKVIREILDTTGVP
;
A
#
# COMPACT_ATOMS: atom_id res chain seq x y z
N MET A 1 -23.36 41.68 -50.15
CA MET A 1 -23.56 40.52 -51.03
C MET A 1 -22.74 39.39 -50.49
N GLU A 2 -23.46 38.34 -50.19
CA GLU A 2 -23.09 36.99 -49.74
C GLU A 2 -22.54 36.78 -48.33
N GLU A 3 -23.48 36.54 -47.44
CA GLU A 3 -23.35 35.84 -46.18
C GLU A 3 -22.94 34.36 -46.41
N LYS A 4 -21.87 33.90 -45.73
CA LYS A 4 -21.61 32.48 -45.57
C LYS A 4 -22.01 32.04 -44.16
N LYS A 5 -23.11 31.28 -44.10
CA LYS A 5 -23.62 30.56 -42.94
C LYS A 5 -22.57 29.56 -42.45
N ARG A 6 -22.18 29.64 -41.14
CA ARG A 6 -21.53 28.58 -40.41
C ARG A 6 -22.61 27.69 -39.77
N GLY A 7 -22.68 26.45 -40.20
CA GLY A 7 -23.49 25.44 -39.57
C GLY A 7 -22.75 24.90 -38.33
N THR A 8 -23.37 25.05 -37.21
CA THR A 8 -23.04 24.32 -35.96
C THR A 8 -23.58 22.91 -36.10
N VAL A 9 -22.68 21.92 -36.00
CA VAL A 9 -23.05 20.51 -35.81
C VAL A 9 -23.20 20.30 -34.32
N GLU A 10 -24.45 20.21 -33.85
CA GLU A 10 -24.78 19.70 -32.53
C GLU A 10 -24.63 18.17 -32.57
N ASN A 11 -23.73 17.63 -31.74
CA ASN A 11 -23.64 16.20 -31.45
C ASN A 11 -24.66 15.86 -30.36
N ASP A 12 -25.78 15.25 -30.75
CA ASP A 12 -26.72 14.64 -29.83
C ASP A 12 -26.11 13.33 -29.30
N LEU A 13 -25.65 13.34 -28.03
CA LEU A 13 -25.26 12.15 -27.28
C LEU A 13 -26.47 11.70 -26.45
N GLU A 14 -27.16 10.64 -26.87
CA GLU A 14 -28.15 9.97 -26.02
C GLU A 14 -27.46 8.99 -25.05
N PHE A 15 -27.72 9.17 -23.75
CA PHE A 15 -27.30 8.26 -22.69
C PHE A 15 -28.40 7.24 -22.39
N GLN A 16 -28.20 5.99 -22.74
CA GLN A 16 -28.95 4.87 -22.16
C GLN A 16 -27.97 3.83 -21.60
N ASN A 17 -28.12 3.57 -20.29
CA ASN A 17 -27.48 2.45 -19.56
C ASN A 17 -25.94 2.44 -19.46
N GLY A 18 -25.27 3.59 -19.36
CA GLY A 18 -23.86 3.63 -18.89
C GLY A 18 -22.81 3.04 -19.85
N VAL A 19 -23.11 2.86 -21.13
CA VAL A 19 -22.18 2.38 -22.16
C VAL A 19 -22.17 3.38 -23.30
N ILE A 20 -21.00 3.91 -23.66
CA ILE A 20 -20.80 4.75 -24.85
C ILE A 20 -20.74 3.83 -26.06
N MET A 21 -21.71 4.00 -26.99
CA MET A 21 -21.67 3.32 -28.30
C MET A 21 -21.23 4.32 -29.36
N ASP A 22 -20.25 3.93 -30.16
CA ASP A 22 -19.74 4.67 -31.29
C ASP A 22 -20.69 4.44 -32.51
N VAL A 23 -21.24 5.49 -33.11
CA VAL A 23 -22.34 5.43 -34.08
C VAL A 23 -21.87 5.23 -35.54
N ASP A 24 -20.58 5.00 -35.77
CA ASP A 24 -20.00 4.82 -37.12
C ASP A 24 -19.54 3.40 -37.45
N ALA A 25 -20.25 2.36 -36.98
CA ALA A 25 -19.96 0.98 -37.36
C ALA A 25 -20.86 0.48 -38.49
N ASN A 26 -20.25 0.19 -39.63
CA ASN A 26 -20.78 -0.43 -40.86
C ASN A 26 -21.64 -1.67 -40.59
N PRO A 27 -22.84 -1.84 -41.15
CA PRO A 27 -23.83 -2.86 -40.78
C PRO A 27 -23.57 -4.29 -41.28
N ASP A 28 -22.38 -4.63 -41.79
CA ASP A 28 -22.13 -5.95 -42.41
C ASP A 28 -21.22 -6.91 -41.61
N ASN A 29 -21.11 -6.75 -40.30
CA ASN A 29 -20.36 -7.73 -39.49
C ASN A 29 -21.21 -8.22 -38.30
N SER A 30 -22.35 -8.87 -38.61
CA SER A 30 -23.15 -9.62 -37.62
C SER A 30 -22.40 -10.89 -37.16
N ARG A 31 -21.39 -10.73 -36.29
CA ARG A 31 -20.91 -11.83 -35.48
C ARG A 31 -21.82 -11.99 -34.27
N ASP A 32 -22.48 -13.11 -34.27
CA ASP A 32 -23.38 -13.70 -33.32
C ASP A 32 -22.93 -13.46 -31.85
N VAL A 33 -23.53 -12.51 -31.15
CA VAL A 33 -23.30 -12.18 -29.72
C VAL A 33 -24.12 -13.11 -28.82
N SER A 34 -24.81 -14.13 -29.37
CA SER A 34 -25.72 -15.00 -28.65
C SER A 34 -25.11 -16.29 -28.08
N ARG A 35 -23.75 -16.36 -27.90
CA ARG A 35 -23.10 -17.51 -27.26
C ARG A 35 -22.05 -17.13 -26.23
N ILE A 36 -22.40 -16.30 -25.25
CA ILE A 36 -21.68 -16.32 -23.97
C ILE A 36 -22.43 -17.33 -23.11
N SER A 37 -22.02 -18.57 -23.22
CA SER A 37 -22.47 -19.65 -22.32
C SER A 37 -21.99 -19.34 -20.91
N PRO A 38 -22.82 -19.50 -19.85
CA PRO A 38 -22.40 -19.34 -18.44
C PRO A 38 -21.48 -20.45 -17.93
N ALA A 39 -20.82 -21.20 -18.82
CA ALA A 39 -20.06 -22.41 -18.51
C ALA A 39 -18.55 -22.32 -18.80
N ASP A 40 -17.97 -21.11 -18.94
CA ASP A 40 -16.55 -20.97 -18.79
C ASP A 40 -16.20 -20.83 -17.29
N ASN A 41 -16.30 -21.94 -16.58
CA ASN A 41 -15.54 -22.21 -15.38
C ASN A 41 -14.05 -22.14 -15.80
N HIS A 42 -13.50 -20.94 -15.87
CA HIS A 42 -12.07 -20.78 -15.76
C HIS A 42 -11.69 -21.41 -14.42
N THR A 43 -11.09 -22.60 -14.49
CA THR A 43 -10.43 -23.23 -13.36
C THR A 43 -9.37 -22.23 -12.93
N ARG A 44 -9.72 -21.36 -11.96
CA ARG A 44 -8.76 -20.40 -11.41
C ARG A 44 -7.60 -21.22 -10.90
N ALA A 45 -6.41 -20.98 -11.44
CA ALA A 45 -5.22 -21.58 -10.87
C ALA A 45 -5.23 -21.29 -9.37
N ILE A 46 -5.14 -22.35 -8.57
CA ILE A 46 -5.05 -22.24 -7.10
C ILE A 46 -3.58 -22.40 -6.77
N ILE A 47 -3.08 -21.63 -5.80
CA ILE A 47 -1.71 -21.79 -5.29
C ILE A 47 -1.51 -23.24 -4.80
N LEU A 48 -0.38 -23.84 -5.11
CA LEU A 48 -0.05 -25.17 -4.62
C LEU A 48 0.33 -25.10 -3.13
N GLN A 49 0.09 -26.19 -2.38
CA GLN A 49 0.45 -26.22 -0.95
C GLN A 49 1.96 -26.05 -0.75
N GLU A 50 2.79 -26.65 -1.61
CA GLU A 50 4.24 -26.52 -1.57
C GLU A 50 4.71 -25.06 -1.73
N GLU A 51 4.04 -24.28 -2.60
CA GLU A 51 4.32 -22.86 -2.81
C GLU A 51 3.92 -22.03 -1.57
N ALA A 52 2.78 -22.34 -0.96
CA ALA A 52 2.35 -21.68 0.27
C ALA A 52 3.31 -21.99 1.44
N ASP A 53 3.76 -23.24 1.55
CA ASP A 53 4.72 -23.66 2.57
C ASP A 53 6.10 -23.01 2.37
N GLU A 54 6.52 -22.80 1.11
CA GLU A 54 7.76 -22.08 0.79
C GLU A 54 7.68 -20.63 1.24
N ILE A 55 6.59 -19.94 0.92
CA ILE A 55 6.35 -18.55 1.33
C ILE A 55 6.36 -18.44 2.85
N ALA A 56 5.67 -19.35 3.56
CA ALA A 56 5.61 -19.37 5.01
C ALA A 56 6.99 -19.61 5.65
N ARG A 57 7.78 -20.55 5.13
CA ARG A 57 9.16 -20.79 5.62
C ARG A 57 10.04 -19.57 5.42
N THR A 58 9.98 -18.92 4.26
CA THR A 58 10.75 -17.70 3.96
C THR A 58 10.36 -16.56 4.89
N HIS A 59 9.06 -16.40 5.14
CA HIS A 59 8.54 -15.41 6.08
C HIS A 59 9.05 -15.66 7.51
N GLU A 60 8.99 -16.89 7.99
CA GLU A 60 9.45 -17.24 9.34
C GLU A 60 10.94 -16.96 9.53
N VAL A 61 11.78 -17.29 8.53
CA VAL A 61 13.20 -16.96 8.56
C VAL A 61 13.43 -15.45 8.67
N ILE A 62 12.71 -14.66 7.86
CA ILE A 62 12.83 -13.19 7.92
C ILE A 62 12.40 -12.66 9.27
N ARG A 63 11.29 -13.17 9.82
CA ARG A 63 10.77 -12.80 11.14
C ARG A 63 11.74 -13.09 12.26
N GLU A 64 12.33 -14.30 12.29
CA GLU A 64 13.34 -14.67 13.27
C GLU A 64 14.59 -13.77 13.20
N VAL A 65 15.08 -13.51 11.98
CA VAL A 65 16.26 -12.67 11.78
C VAL A 65 15.98 -11.24 12.22
N LEU A 66 14.81 -10.68 11.86
CA LEU A 66 14.43 -9.34 12.29
C LEU A 66 14.21 -9.25 13.80
N GLY A 67 13.63 -10.26 14.43
CA GLY A 67 13.42 -10.33 15.89
C GLY A 67 14.71 -10.32 16.71
N ARG A 68 15.85 -10.71 16.10
CA ARG A 68 17.18 -10.59 16.75
C ARG A 68 17.71 -9.15 16.75
N LEU A 69 17.36 -8.35 15.73
CA LEU A 69 17.82 -6.97 15.57
C LEU A 69 16.83 -5.96 16.13
N ILE A 70 15.53 -6.24 16.00
CA ILE A 70 14.45 -5.33 16.32
C ILE A 70 13.63 -5.91 17.47
N ILE A 71 13.44 -5.12 18.51
CA ILE A 71 12.70 -5.52 19.71
C ILE A 71 11.35 -4.84 19.74
N GLY A 72 10.30 -5.56 20.12
CA GLY A 72 8.97 -5.01 20.41
C GLY A 72 8.20 -4.41 19.22
N ASN A 73 8.57 -4.75 17.99
CA ASN A 73 7.93 -4.27 16.77
C ASN A 73 7.43 -5.40 15.85
N GLU A 74 7.13 -6.57 16.41
CA GLU A 74 6.75 -7.77 15.66
C GLU A 74 5.54 -7.50 14.78
N GLN A 75 4.52 -6.82 15.31
CA GLN A 75 3.31 -6.49 14.57
C GLN A 75 3.58 -5.52 13.41
N LEU A 76 4.49 -4.55 13.58
CA LEU A 76 4.90 -3.65 12.51
C LEU A 76 5.64 -4.42 11.40
N ILE A 77 6.52 -5.33 11.76
CA ILE A 77 7.25 -6.20 10.83
C ILE A 77 6.25 -7.02 10.00
N GLU A 78 5.28 -7.67 10.66
CA GLU A 78 4.21 -8.43 9.99
C GLU A 78 3.42 -7.58 8.99
N HIS A 79 3.02 -6.37 9.39
CA HIS A 79 2.29 -5.47 8.51
C HIS A 79 3.14 -5.00 7.32
N ILE A 80 4.44 -4.74 7.51
CA ILE A 80 5.34 -4.34 6.42
C ILE A 80 5.52 -5.51 5.44
N LEU A 81 5.78 -6.73 5.92
CA LEU A 81 5.95 -7.91 5.06
C LEU A 81 4.65 -8.25 4.33
N THR A 82 3.52 -8.19 5.01
CA THR A 82 2.20 -8.38 4.39
C THR A 82 1.93 -7.33 3.32
N ALA A 83 2.21 -6.04 3.57
CA ALA A 83 2.05 -4.97 2.58
C ALA A 83 2.99 -5.16 1.38
N LEU A 84 4.26 -5.49 1.63
CA LEU A 84 5.25 -5.77 0.60
C LEU A 84 4.77 -6.89 -0.33
N LEU A 85 4.34 -8.03 0.21
CA LEU A 85 3.91 -9.19 -0.56
C LEU A 85 2.51 -9.05 -1.17
N SER A 86 1.66 -8.17 -0.62
CA SER A 86 0.36 -7.81 -1.21
C SER A 86 0.46 -6.82 -2.38
N GLY A 87 1.64 -6.26 -2.63
CA GLY A 87 1.82 -5.18 -3.62
C GLY A 87 1.18 -3.86 -3.20
N GLY A 88 1.04 -3.62 -1.89
CA GLY A 88 0.56 -2.36 -1.31
C GLY A 88 1.72 -1.49 -0.80
N HIS A 89 1.37 -0.37 -0.14
CA HIS A 89 2.28 0.54 0.53
C HIS A 89 1.80 0.76 1.97
N ILE A 90 2.70 1.14 2.87
CA ILE A 90 2.37 1.32 4.29
C ILE A 90 2.67 2.73 4.79
N LEU A 91 1.74 3.29 5.54
CA LEU A 91 1.92 4.49 6.35
C LEU A 91 2.12 4.06 7.81
N ILE A 92 3.11 4.62 8.49
CA ILE A 92 3.39 4.35 9.89
C ILE A 92 3.20 5.66 10.68
N GLU A 93 2.17 5.70 11.51
CA GLU A 93 1.91 6.83 12.42
C GLU A 93 2.52 6.51 13.79
N GLY A 94 3.30 7.43 14.35
CA GLY A 94 3.85 7.26 15.70
C GLY A 94 5.07 8.11 15.98
N ALA A 95 5.46 8.16 17.25
CA ALA A 95 6.57 8.95 17.75
C ALA A 95 7.90 8.62 17.04
N PRO A 96 8.84 9.55 16.98
CA PRO A 96 10.20 9.29 16.51
C PRO A 96 10.92 8.29 17.44
N GLY A 97 12.00 7.67 16.93
CA GLY A 97 12.83 6.77 17.74
C GLY A 97 12.32 5.32 17.89
N THR A 98 11.23 4.93 17.23
CA THR A 98 10.63 3.59 17.31
C THR A 98 11.19 2.61 16.25
N ALA A 99 12.47 2.68 15.92
CA ALA A 99 13.21 1.79 15.02
C ALA A 99 12.68 1.64 13.57
N LYS A 100 11.74 2.49 13.11
CA LYS A 100 11.11 2.40 11.78
C LYS A 100 12.14 2.34 10.63
N THR A 101 13.15 3.20 10.68
CA THR A 101 14.22 3.26 9.68
C THR A 101 15.09 2.00 9.69
N SER A 102 15.39 1.46 10.86
CA SER A 102 16.15 0.22 11.00
C SER A 102 15.40 -0.97 10.43
N ILE A 103 14.09 -1.06 10.68
CA ILE A 103 13.22 -2.09 10.11
C ILE A 103 13.22 -2.01 8.59
N ALA A 104 13.01 -0.82 8.01
CA ALA A 104 12.98 -0.63 6.57
C ALA A 104 14.30 -1.04 5.90
N LYS A 105 15.44 -0.63 6.48
CA LYS A 105 16.77 -1.02 6.01
C LYS A 105 17.01 -2.52 6.11
N ALA A 106 16.61 -3.14 7.22
CA ALA A 106 16.80 -4.57 7.45
C ALA A 106 15.98 -5.39 6.45
N ILE A 107 14.72 -5.01 6.19
CA ILE A 107 13.89 -5.65 5.18
C ILE A 107 14.51 -5.50 3.78
N ALA A 108 15.00 -4.32 3.42
CA ALA A 108 15.65 -4.09 2.13
C ALA A 108 16.90 -4.98 1.96
N HIS A 109 17.71 -5.10 3.01
CA HIS A 109 18.89 -5.97 3.01
C HIS A 109 18.51 -7.45 2.86
N LEU A 110 17.54 -7.93 3.66
CA LEU A 110 17.08 -9.33 3.63
C LEU A 110 16.40 -9.73 2.31
N THR A 111 15.91 -8.73 1.56
CA THR A 111 15.22 -8.94 0.28
C THR A 111 16.08 -8.62 -0.94
N SER A 112 17.37 -8.33 -0.76
CA SER A 112 18.27 -7.85 -1.83
C SER A 112 17.65 -6.73 -2.69
N CYS A 113 16.85 -5.87 -2.07
CA CYS A 113 16.19 -4.76 -2.74
C CYS A 113 17.01 -3.48 -2.58
N GLU A 114 17.07 -2.67 -3.64
CA GLU A 114 17.61 -1.31 -3.55
C GLU A 114 16.78 -0.49 -2.58
N PHE A 115 17.45 0.28 -1.73
CA PHE A 115 16.84 1.10 -0.69
C PHE A 115 17.22 2.57 -0.85
N SER A 116 16.22 3.44 -0.84
CA SER A 116 16.41 4.88 -0.74
C SER A 116 15.62 5.46 0.42
N ARG A 117 16.18 6.48 1.05
CA ARG A 117 15.53 7.23 2.15
C ARG A 117 15.46 8.69 1.81
N VAL A 118 14.29 9.28 1.99
CA VAL A 118 14.06 10.72 1.91
C VAL A 118 13.61 11.20 3.28
N GLN A 119 14.36 12.12 3.88
CA GLN A 119 13.92 12.85 5.06
C GLN A 119 13.11 14.04 4.57
N ALA A 120 11.79 14.04 4.82
CA ALA A 120 10.93 15.12 4.36
C ALA A 120 11.23 16.44 5.07
N ALA A 121 11.19 17.53 4.31
CA ALA A 121 11.34 18.90 4.76
C ALA A 121 10.50 19.83 3.87
N VAL A 122 10.17 21.00 4.35
CA VAL A 122 9.24 21.94 3.68
C VAL A 122 9.79 22.44 2.34
N ASP A 123 11.10 22.52 2.21
CA ASP A 123 11.84 23.01 1.04
C ASP A 123 12.04 21.95 -0.06
N ILE A 124 11.78 20.67 0.22
CA ILE A 124 11.88 19.60 -0.78
C ILE A 124 10.87 19.81 -1.90
N GLN A 125 11.37 19.85 -3.12
CA GLN A 125 10.59 19.99 -4.34
C GLN A 125 10.23 18.61 -4.93
N PRO A 126 9.16 18.51 -5.75
CA PRO A 126 8.86 17.27 -6.46
C PRO A 126 10.06 16.70 -7.23
N THR A 127 10.82 17.55 -7.89
CA THR A 127 12.03 17.19 -8.68
C THR A 127 13.12 16.52 -7.84
N ASP A 128 13.21 16.81 -6.54
CA ASP A 128 14.18 16.20 -5.65
C ASP A 128 13.83 14.73 -5.36
N ILE A 129 12.57 14.36 -5.49
CA ILE A 129 12.07 13.00 -5.27
C ILE A 129 11.98 12.22 -6.58
N ILE A 130 11.36 12.81 -7.61
CA ILE A 130 11.10 12.13 -8.88
C ILE A 130 12.26 12.23 -9.89
N GLY A 131 13.14 13.21 -9.73
CA GLY A 131 14.24 13.49 -10.67
C GLY A 131 13.96 14.66 -11.59
N VAL A 132 14.97 15.06 -12.34
CA VAL A 132 14.97 16.26 -13.18
C VAL A 132 15.85 16.06 -14.41
N ASN A 133 15.49 16.68 -15.54
CA ASN A 133 16.35 16.77 -16.71
C ASN A 133 17.42 17.85 -16.50
N ILE A 134 18.68 17.47 -16.58
CA ILE A 134 19.85 18.36 -16.45
C ILE A 134 20.53 18.49 -17.80
N PHE A 135 20.85 19.72 -18.21
CA PHE A 135 21.64 19.94 -19.41
C PHE A 135 23.11 19.58 -19.18
N ASN A 136 23.57 18.54 -19.86
CA ASN A 136 24.95 18.11 -19.82
C ASN A 136 25.77 18.96 -20.82
N GLN A 137 26.66 19.83 -20.33
CA GLN A 137 27.46 20.71 -21.15
C GLN A 137 28.46 19.98 -22.07
N ASN A 138 28.89 18.77 -21.65
CA ASN A 138 29.86 17.98 -22.43
C ASN A 138 29.21 17.30 -23.63
N THR A 139 28.00 16.70 -23.42
CA THR A 139 27.24 16.02 -24.46
C THR A 139 26.33 16.99 -25.23
N ARG A 140 26.10 18.21 -24.69
CA ARG A 140 25.13 19.20 -25.17
C ARG A 140 23.70 18.64 -25.30
N GLN A 141 23.33 17.72 -24.42
CA GLN A 141 22.03 17.08 -24.38
C GLN A 141 21.42 17.17 -22.97
N PHE A 142 20.10 17.09 -22.90
CA PHE A 142 19.43 16.90 -21.63
C PHE A 142 19.52 15.43 -21.20
N GLU A 143 19.97 15.21 -19.98
CA GLU A 143 20.08 13.88 -19.37
C GLU A 143 19.17 13.83 -18.15
N PHE A 144 18.35 12.78 -18.05
CA PHE A 144 17.48 12.59 -16.92
C PHE A 144 18.27 12.07 -15.72
N LYS A 145 18.40 12.92 -14.70
CA LYS A 145 18.94 12.52 -13.40
C LYS A 145 17.82 11.94 -12.55
N LYS A 146 17.86 10.62 -12.33
CA LYS A 146 16.88 9.90 -11.51
C LYS A 146 16.89 10.41 -10.07
N GLY A 147 15.69 10.61 -9.50
CA GLY A 147 15.50 10.89 -8.08
C GLY A 147 15.47 9.60 -7.25
N PRO A 148 15.41 9.73 -5.91
CA PRO A 148 15.38 8.60 -4.97
C PRO A 148 14.17 7.66 -5.12
N VAL A 149 13.14 8.04 -5.84
CA VAL A 149 11.98 7.19 -6.13
C VAL A 149 12.32 6.01 -7.06
N PHE A 150 13.42 6.09 -7.81
CA PHE A 150 13.91 5.00 -8.66
C PHE A 150 14.66 3.95 -7.82
N THR A 151 13.96 3.28 -6.96
CA THR A 151 14.45 2.24 -6.05
C THR A 151 13.36 1.18 -5.83
N ASN A 152 13.71 0.05 -5.22
CA ASN A 152 12.72 -0.97 -4.87
C ASN A 152 11.95 -0.62 -3.59
N ILE A 153 12.67 -0.20 -2.55
CA ILE A 153 12.08 0.18 -1.26
C ILE A 153 12.43 1.63 -0.98
N LEU A 154 11.41 2.48 -0.98
CA LEU A 154 11.53 3.89 -0.66
C LEU A 154 10.97 4.17 0.72
N MET A 155 11.79 4.70 1.60
CA MET A 155 11.35 5.24 2.88
C MET A 155 11.24 6.75 2.82
N ILE A 156 10.07 7.28 3.20
CA ILE A 156 9.87 8.72 3.39
C ILE A 156 9.59 8.98 4.86
N ASP A 157 10.57 9.59 5.53
CA ASP A 157 10.39 9.99 6.92
C ASP A 157 9.65 11.32 7.00
N GLU A 158 8.61 11.37 7.85
CA GLU A 158 7.81 12.56 8.15
C GLU A 158 7.14 13.16 6.91
N ILE A 159 6.43 12.32 6.12
CA ILE A 159 5.77 12.73 4.86
C ILE A 159 4.90 13.98 5.00
N ASN A 160 4.34 14.23 6.19
CA ASN A 160 3.56 15.42 6.51
C ASN A 160 4.38 16.72 6.54
N ARG A 161 5.71 16.68 6.46
CA ARG A 161 6.57 17.86 6.28
C ARG A 161 6.78 18.25 4.80
N LEU A 162 6.41 17.37 3.84
CA LEU A 162 6.44 17.74 2.44
C LEU A 162 5.33 18.73 2.12
N SER A 163 5.60 19.68 1.21
CA SER A 163 4.58 20.57 0.70
C SER A 163 3.44 19.79 0.02
N PRO A 164 2.20 20.29 -0.01
CA PRO A 164 1.07 19.60 -0.67
C PRO A 164 1.34 19.25 -2.14
N LYS A 165 2.10 20.09 -2.84
CA LYS A 165 2.51 19.85 -4.23
C LYS A 165 3.43 18.64 -4.34
N THR A 166 4.42 18.54 -3.44
CA THR A 166 5.37 17.43 -3.41
C THR A 166 4.71 16.14 -2.97
N GLN A 167 3.81 16.19 -1.95
CA GLN A 167 2.99 15.05 -1.56
C GLN A 167 2.17 14.50 -2.73
N SER A 168 1.49 15.36 -3.49
CA SER A 168 0.64 14.95 -4.61
C SER A 168 1.44 14.26 -5.72
N ALA A 169 2.56 14.83 -6.12
CA ALA A 169 3.43 14.25 -7.15
C ALA A 169 4.00 12.90 -6.73
N PHE A 170 4.43 12.78 -5.47
CA PHE A 170 4.92 11.52 -4.92
C PHE A 170 3.83 10.44 -4.84
N ILE A 171 2.65 10.79 -4.34
CA ILE A 171 1.53 9.84 -4.18
C ILE A 171 0.99 9.40 -5.55
N GLU A 172 1.06 10.25 -6.58
CA GLU A 172 0.76 9.87 -7.95
C GLU A 172 1.75 8.82 -8.45
N ALA A 173 3.06 9.11 -8.35
CA ALA A 173 4.12 8.16 -8.72
C ALA A 173 3.98 6.80 -7.99
N MET A 174 3.64 6.84 -6.70
CA MET A 174 3.37 5.65 -5.89
C MET A 174 2.19 4.83 -6.43
N SER A 175 1.12 5.49 -6.85
CA SER A 175 -0.10 4.82 -7.30
C SER A 175 0.02 4.25 -8.71
N GLU A 176 0.66 4.98 -9.60
CA GLU A 176 0.78 4.63 -11.03
C GLU A 176 2.03 3.78 -11.31
N GLN A 177 2.95 3.67 -10.36
CA GLN A 177 4.25 2.99 -10.48
C GLN A 177 5.07 3.47 -11.71
N GLN A 178 4.86 4.71 -12.09
CA GLN A 178 5.54 5.39 -13.20
C GLN A 178 5.63 6.90 -12.93
N ILE A 179 6.53 7.55 -13.63
CA ILE A 179 6.75 8.99 -13.55
C ILE A 179 6.83 9.56 -14.95
N THR A 180 6.18 10.70 -15.15
CA THR A 180 6.26 11.46 -16.40
C THR A 180 6.97 12.77 -16.15
N VAL A 181 8.14 12.97 -16.79
CA VAL A 181 8.92 14.22 -16.75
C VAL A 181 9.13 14.69 -18.17
N ASP A 182 8.76 15.95 -18.45
CA ASP A 182 8.87 16.56 -19.77
C ASP A 182 8.29 15.72 -20.92
N GLY A 183 7.14 15.04 -20.65
CA GLY A 183 6.44 14.20 -21.61
C GLY A 183 7.03 12.80 -21.80
N VAL A 184 8.10 12.44 -21.09
CA VAL A 184 8.68 11.09 -21.10
C VAL A 184 8.23 10.32 -19.85
N THR A 185 7.52 9.21 -20.07
CA THR A 185 7.08 8.31 -18.99
C THR A 185 8.09 7.22 -18.74
N THR A 186 8.52 7.07 -17.50
CA THR A 186 9.48 6.05 -17.05
C THR A 186 8.86 5.22 -15.94
N SER A 187 8.86 3.89 -16.10
CA SER A 187 8.37 2.97 -15.07
C SER A 187 9.33 2.91 -13.88
N LEU A 188 8.79 2.74 -12.68
CA LEU A 188 9.56 2.52 -11.47
C LEU A 188 10.05 1.06 -11.37
N ALA A 189 10.92 0.79 -10.41
CA ALA A 189 11.42 -0.56 -10.16
C ALA A 189 10.29 -1.53 -9.78
N SER A 190 10.44 -2.80 -10.11
CA SER A 190 9.52 -3.86 -9.67
C SER A 190 10.29 -4.90 -8.83
N PRO A 191 9.89 -5.12 -7.56
CA PRO A 191 8.82 -4.45 -6.84
C PRO A 191 9.16 -2.99 -6.53
N PHE A 192 8.13 -2.13 -6.48
CA PHE A 192 8.20 -0.81 -5.88
C PHE A 192 7.36 -0.81 -4.59
N PHE A 193 7.98 -0.43 -3.48
CA PHE A 193 7.35 -0.44 -2.17
C PHE A 193 7.69 0.81 -1.38
N VAL A 194 6.69 1.45 -0.81
CA VAL A 194 6.84 2.68 -0.03
C VAL A 194 6.49 2.43 1.43
N ILE A 195 7.40 2.86 2.30
CA ILE A 195 7.21 2.97 3.73
C ILE A 195 7.25 4.48 4.06
N ALA A 196 6.09 5.08 4.32
CA ALA A 196 6.02 6.46 4.74
C ALA A 196 5.82 6.54 6.26
N THR A 197 6.46 7.50 6.92
CA THR A 197 6.21 7.77 8.34
C THR A 197 5.56 9.12 8.52
N GLN A 198 4.73 9.24 9.56
CA GLN A 198 4.09 10.48 9.97
C GLN A 198 4.11 10.59 11.49
N ASN A 199 4.52 11.76 12.00
CA ASN A 199 4.38 12.07 13.42
C ASN A 199 3.06 12.82 13.64
N PRO A 200 2.05 12.21 14.28
CA PRO A 200 0.75 12.85 14.47
C PRO A 200 0.76 13.95 15.57
N TYR A 201 1.84 14.05 16.35
CA TYR A 201 1.96 15.00 17.47
C TYR A 201 2.67 16.30 17.08
N GLU A 202 3.20 16.38 15.88
CA GLU A 202 3.94 17.52 15.39
C GLU A 202 3.06 18.33 14.45
N PHE A 203 2.73 19.56 14.85
CA PHE A 203 1.81 20.43 14.11
C PHE A 203 2.53 21.58 13.41
N GLU A 204 3.65 22.04 13.94
CA GLU A 204 4.39 23.18 13.39
C GLU A 204 5.16 22.79 12.15
N GLY A 205 4.98 23.52 11.05
CA GLY A 205 5.65 23.26 9.78
C GLY A 205 5.20 21.96 9.08
N THR A 206 3.98 21.47 9.36
CA THR A 206 3.45 20.25 8.76
C THR A 206 2.21 20.51 7.91
N PHE A 207 2.03 19.65 6.88
CA PHE A 207 0.87 19.60 6.00
C PHE A 207 0.26 18.20 6.10
N PRO A 208 -0.82 18.02 6.89
CA PRO A 208 -1.45 16.70 7.02
C PRO A 208 -1.86 16.12 5.66
N LEU A 209 -1.68 14.81 5.50
CA LEU A 209 -2.21 14.10 4.33
C LEU A 209 -3.73 14.17 4.33
N ILE A 210 -4.31 14.57 3.21
CA ILE A 210 -5.76 14.53 3.01
C ILE A 210 -6.25 13.08 2.84
N GLU A 211 -7.54 12.84 3.05
CA GLU A 211 -8.14 11.50 3.04
C GLU A 211 -7.85 10.74 1.76
N VAL A 212 -7.95 11.41 0.60
CA VAL A 212 -7.70 10.79 -0.72
C VAL A 212 -6.25 10.31 -0.86
N GLN A 213 -5.31 11.02 -0.22
CA GLN A 213 -3.89 10.65 -0.22
C GLN A 213 -3.64 9.48 0.74
N ARG A 214 -4.24 9.52 1.94
CA ARG A 214 -4.14 8.43 2.93
C ARG A 214 -4.76 7.13 2.41
N ASP A 215 -5.88 7.18 1.70
CA ASP A 215 -6.57 6.01 1.13
C ASP A 215 -5.73 5.23 0.10
N ARG A 216 -4.66 5.83 -0.43
CA ARG A 216 -3.72 5.17 -1.36
C ARG A 216 -2.69 4.27 -0.65
N PHE A 217 -2.46 4.47 0.63
CA PHE A 217 -1.71 3.52 1.44
C PHE A 217 -2.60 2.32 1.77
N MET A 218 -2.08 1.13 1.53
CA MET A 218 -2.82 -0.10 1.80
C MET A 218 -3.05 -0.29 3.30
N PHE A 219 -2.03 -0.07 4.10
CA PHE A 219 -2.05 -0.16 5.56
C PHE A 219 -1.62 1.15 6.20
N CYS A 220 -2.21 1.43 7.38
CA CYS A 220 -1.76 2.46 8.27
C CYS A 220 -1.54 1.84 9.65
N HIS A 221 -0.27 1.63 10.01
CA HIS A 221 0.12 1.09 11.31
C HIS A 221 0.33 2.22 12.31
N LYS A 222 -0.31 2.11 13.48
CA LYS A 222 -0.07 3.02 14.61
C LYS A 222 0.97 2.42 15.53
N SER A 223 2.15 3.03 15.55
CA SER A 223 3.27 2.63 16.40
C SER A 223 3.16 3.34 17.74
N ASN A 224 3.10 2.58 18.80
CA ASN A 224 3.15 3.08 20.17
C ASN A 224 4.60 3.05 20.70
N TYR A 225 4.83 3.70 21.85
CA TYR A 225 6.06 3.47 22.61
C TYR A 225 6.12 2.02 23.09
N MET A 226 7.33 1.53 23.31
CA MET A 226 7.55 0.20 23.84
C MET A 226 7.12 0.11 25.30
N ASP A 227 6.82 -1.09 25.75
CA ASP A 227 6.61 -1.38 27.16
C ASP A 227 7.96 -1.44 27.93
N ALA A 228 7.87 -1.46 29.25
CA ALA A 228 9.07 -1.42 30.11
C ALA A 228 9.99 -2.63 29.94
N GLU A 229 9.44 -3.79 29.57
CA GLU A 229 10.22 -5.02 29.38
C GLU A 229 11.04 -4.93 28.08
N ASN A 230 10.45 -4.47 26.99
CA ASN A 230 11.13 -4.27 25.73
C ASN A 230 12.17 -3.13 25.80
N GLU A 231 11.89 -2.04 26.55
CA GLU A 231 12.88 -0.97 26.79
C GLU A 231 14.10 -1.49 27.52
N LEU A 232 13.91 -2.32 28.55
CA LEU A 232 15.03 -2.95 29.28
C LEU A 232 15.85 -3.88 28.37
N LEU A 233 15.17 -4.68 27.55
CA LEU A 233 15.83 -5.57 26.59
C LEU A 233 16.65 -4.80 25.54
N ILE A 234 16.20 -3.61 25.13
CA ILE A 234 16.99 -2.74 24.23
C ILE A 234 18.26 -2.28 24.91
N ILE A 235 18.16 -1.85 26.18
CA ILE A 235 19.31 -1.39 26.97
C ILE A 235 20.33 -2.53 27.12
N ASP A 236 19.87 -3.71 27.49
CA ASP A 236 20.73 -4.89 27.67
C ASP A 236 21.45 -5.26 26.37
N ARG A 237 20.73 -5.33 25.25
CA ARG A 237 21.33 -5.67 23.95
C ARG A 237 22.26 -4.56 23.42
N ALA A 238 21.99 -3.31 23.77
CA ALA A 238 22.87 -2.19 23.41
C ALA A 238 24.18 -2.26 24.20
N ASP A 239 24.13 -2.58 25.51
CA ASP A 239 25.31 -2.76 26.36
C ASP A 239 26.17 -3.93 25.86
N GLU A 240 25.55 -5.00 25.41
CA GLU A 240 26.23 -6.18 24.83
C GLU A 240 26.73 -5.96 23.38
N GLY A 241 26.47 -4.80 22.78
CA GLY A 241 26.86 -4.46 21.39
C GLY A 241 26.14 -5.29 20.33
N GLN A 242 24.93 -5.81 20.63
CA GLN A 242 24.16 -6.66 19.73
C GLN A 242 23.29 -5.86 18.73
N LEU A 243 23.09 -4.56 18.95
CA LEU A 243 22.29 -3.70 18.10
C LEU A 243 23.12 -2.96 17.02
N ASP A 244 24.26 -3.53 16.61
CA ASP A 244 25.11 -2.94 15.58
C ASP A 244 24.63 -3.30 14.18
N TRP A 245 24.20 -2.29 13.43
CA TRP A 245 23.75 -2.42 12.05
C TRP A 245 24.86 -2.95 11.12
N SER A 246 26.10 -2.49 11.29
CA SER A 246 27.22 -2.93 10.44
C SER A 246 27.47 -4.44 10.63
N ARG A 247 27.49 -4.90 11.88
CA ARG A 247 27.62 -6.31 12.19
C ARG A 247 26.47 -7.14 11.63
N PHE A 248 25.23 -6.62 11.68
CA PHE A 248 24.09 -7.31 11.09
C PHE A 248 24.27 -7.51 9.57
N GLN A 249 24.68 -6.47 8.84
CA GLN A 249 24.90 -6.56 7.39
C GLN A 249 26.01 -7.55 7.02
N ASP A 250 27.09 -7.59 7.80
CA ASP A 250 28.24 -8.47 7.54
C ASP A 250 27.90 -9.95 7.77
N VAL A 251 27.09 -10.23 8.79
CA VAL A 251 26.77 -11.61 9.22
C VAL A 251 25.54 -12.16 8.50
N GLN A 252 24.52 -11.34 8.30
CA GLN A 252 23.24 -11.77 7.79
C GLN A 252 23.18 -11.66 6.27
N LYS A 253 23.05 -12.80 5.59
CA LYS A 253 22.85 -12.85 4.13
C LYS A 253 21.39 -12.55 3.78
N PRO A 254 21.12 -12.01 2.58
CA PRO A 254 19.76 -11.91 2.05
C PRO A 254 19.05 -13.27 2.06
N VAL A 255 17.76 -13.25 2.37
CA VAL A 255 16.88 -14.43 2.44
C VAL A 255 16.12 -14.63 1.14
N MET A 256 15.76 -13.53 0.49
CA MET A 256 15.07 -13.52 -0.81
C MET A 256 15.55 -12.35 -1.67
N SER A 257 15.18 -12.37 -2.95
CA SER A 257 15.51 -11.34 -3.92
C SER A 257 14.25 -10.58 -4.40
N ALA A 258 14.46 -9.48 -5.15
CA ALA A 258 13.38 -8.77 -5.83
C ALA A 258 12.58 -9.67 -6.80
N SER A 259 13.21 -10.69 -7.40
CA SER A 259 12.54 -11.69 -8.26
C SER A 259 11.64 -12.61 -7.44
N ASP A 260 12.07 -13.01 -6.24
CA ASP A 260 11.27 -13.88 -5.38
C ASP A 260 10.04 -13.14 -4.85
N ILE A 261 10.17 -11.84 -4.55
CA ILE A 261 9.00 -11.02 -4.17
C ILE A 261 7.97 -10.98 -5.30
N ARG A 262 8.41 -10.80 -6.57
CA ARG A 262 7.48 -10.81 -7.72
C ARG A 262 6.82 -12.17 -7.89
N TYR A 263 7.59 -13.25 -7.79
CA TYR A 263 7.08 -14.61 -7.84
C TYR A 263 6.05 -14.87 -6.73
N TYR A 264 6.37 -14.54 -5.47
CA TYR A 264 5.45 -14.72 -4.36
C TYR A 264 4.18 -13.89 -4.50
N ARG A 265 4.27 -12.64 -4.98
CA ARG A 265 3.08 -11.81 -5.27
C ARG A 265 2.15 -12.47 -6.27
N GLU A 266 2.72 -13.07 -7.33
CA GLU A 266 1.94 -13.80 -8.33
C GLU A 266 1.28 -15.04 -7.72
N ARG A 267 2.02 -15.84 -6.94
CA ARG A 267 1.45 -17.01 -6.26
C ARG A 267 0.37 -16.64 -5.26
N ILE A 268 0.58 -15.63 -4.44
CA ILE A 268 -0.39 -15.10 -3.48
C ILE A 268 -1.68 -14.67 -4.16
N HIS A 269 -1.61 -14.13 -5.38
CA HIS A 269 -2.82 -13.80 -6.15
C HIS A 269 -3.73 -15.02 -6.35
N HIS A 270 -3.19 -16.22 -6.41
CA HIS A 270 -3.91 -17.48 -6.60
C HIS A 270 -4.42 -18.12 -5.31
N VAL A 271 -4.16 -17.55 -4.13
CA VAL A 271 -4.78 -18.00 -2.87
C VAL A 271 -6.30 -17.91 -2.99
N TYR A 272 -6.99 -18.96 -2.56
CA TYR A 272 -8.45 -19.05 -2.66
C TYR A 272 -9.13 -18.11 -1.69
N LEU A 273 -10.12 -17.36 -2.18
CA LEU A 273 -10.99 -16.50 -1.38
C LEU A 273 -12.44 -16.99 -1.56
N GLY A 274 -12.97 -17.65 -0.51
CA GLY A 274 -14.32 -18.20 -0.49
C GLY A 274 -15.40 -17.13 -0.58
N GLU A 275 -16.58 -17.50 -1.11
CA GLU A 275 -17.69 -16.57 -1.30
C GLU A 275 -18.18 -15.96 0.03
N GLN A 276 -18.23 -16.77 1.08
CA GLN A 276 -18.63 -16.32 2.42
C GLN A 276 -17.68 -15.24 2.97
N VAL A 277 -16.35 -15.40 2.76
CA VAL A 277 -15.35 -14.39 3.17
C VAL A 277 -15.47 -13.10 2.35
N LYS A 278 -15.80 -13.20 1.05
CA LYS A 278 -16.09 -12.01 0.22
C LYS A 278 -17.31 -11.25 0.74
N GLN A 279 -18.36 -11.97 1.12
CA GLN A 279 -19.56 -11.38 1.72
C GLN A 279 -19.23 -10.71 3.06
N TYR A 280 -18.41 -11.35 3.89
CA TYR A 280 -17.95 -10.78 5.15
C TYR A 280 -17.16 -9.48 4.94
N ILE A 281 -16.22 -9.42 3.99
CA ILE A 281 -15.52 -8.19 3.61
C ILE A 281 -16.50 -7.10 3.17
N ARG A 282 -17.47 -7.44 2.31
CA ARG A 282 -18.52 -6.53 1.85
C ARG A 282 -19.28 -5.93 3.04
N ASP A 283 -19.71 -6.79 3.97
CA ASP A 283 -20.54 -6.40 5.10
C ASP A 283 -19.78 -5.50 6.08
N ILE A 284 -18.50 -5.76 6.34
CA ILE A 284 -17.61 -4.84 7.08
C ILE A 284 -17.56 -3.47 6.40
N ILE A 285 -17.34 -3.41 5.08
CA ILE A 285 -17.26 -2.14 4.35
C ILE A 285 -18.60 -1.39 4.39
N LEU A 286 -19.71 -2.08 4.19
CA LEU A 286 -21.05 -1.47 4.27
C LEU A 286 -21.34 -0.96 5.68
N ALA A 287 -20.95 -1.70 6.72
CA ALA A 287 -21.08 -1.26 8.10
C ALA A 287 -20.33 0.07 8.34
N THR A 288 -19.13 0.28 7.75
CA THR A 288 -18.45 1.58 7.86
C THR A 288 -19.25 2.74 7.26
N ARG A 289 -20.12 2.47 6.27
CA ARG A 289 -20.89 3.51 5.56
C ARG A 289 -22.24 3.82 6.22
N SER A 290 -22.71 2.94 7.09
CA SER A 290 -23.99 3.07 7.80
C SER A 290 -23.85 3.29 9.30
N HIS A 291 -22.62 3.31 9.84
CA HIS A 291 -22.38 3.50 11.28
C HIS A 291 -22.67 4.94 11.73
N SER A 292 -23.36 5.11 12.84
CA SER A 292 -23.77 6.43 13.37
C SER A 292 -22.59 7.37 13.65
N ASP A 293 -21.48 6.81 14.12
CA ASP A 293 -20.29 7.56 14.50
C ASP A 293 -19.35 7.85 13.32
N ILE A 294 -19.70 7.43 12.10
CA ILE A 294 -18.93 7.67 10.88
C ILE A 294 -19.64 8.70 10.00
N HIS A 295 -18.93 9.77 9.66
CA HIS A 295 -19.39 10.77 8.69
C HIS A 295 -19.13 10.33 7.24
N LEU A 296 -17.95 9.78 6.96
CA LEU A 296 -17.55 9.27 5.65
C LEU A 296 -16.97 7.87 5.81
N GLY A 297 -17.64 6.87 5.22
CA GLY A 297 -17.22 5.47 5.28
C GLY A 297 -16.11 5.10 4.29
N ALA A 298 -15.59 3.89 4.43
CA ALA A 298 -14.47 3.40 3.63
C ALA A 298 -14.80 3.26 2.13
N SER A 299 -13.82 3.56 1.29
CA SER A 299 -13.88 3.43 -0.16
C SER A 299 -13.73 1.96 -0.63
N SER A 300 -13.95 1.69 -1.93
CA SER A 300 -13.69 0.37 -2.51
C SER A 300 -12.22 -0.05 -2.46
N ARG A 301 -11.28 0.87 -2.28
CA ARG A 301 -9.87 0.55 -2.04
C ARG A 301 -9.67 -0.27 -0.77
N ALA A 302 -10.50 -0.06 0.26
CA ALA A 302 -10.48 -0.90 1.45
C ALA A 302 -10.87 -2.35 1.13
N SER A 303 -11.89 -2.58 0.29
CA SER A 303 -12.25 -3.94 -0.16
C SER A 303 -11.08 -4.62 -0.87
N LEU A 304 -10.40 -3.91 -1.78
CA LEU A 304 -9.22 -4.43 -2.48
C LEU A 304 -8.05 -4.70 -1.51
N ALA A 305 -7.86 -3.86 -0.49
CA ALA A 305 -6.85 -4.06 0.54
C ALA A 305 -7.13 -5.32 1.37
N PHE A 306 -8.38 -5.57 1.76
CA PHE A 306 -8.78 -6.81 2.43
C PHE A 306 -8.53 -8.04 1.57
N VAL A 307 -8.90 -8.01 0.29
CA VAL A 307 -8.68 -9.15 -0.62
C VAL A 307 -7.19 -9.46 -0.77
N ARG A 308 -6.37 -8.45 -1.05
CA ARG A 308 -4.92 -8.63 -1.24
C ARG A 308 -4.22 -9.01 0.07
N GLY A 309 -4.52 -8.28 1.14
CA GLY A 309 -3.94 -8.52 2.46
C GLY A 309 -4.33 -9.88 3.04
N GLY A 310 -5.62 -10.25 2.97
CA GLY A 310 -6.09 -11.56 3.44
C GLY A 310 -5.41 -12.72 2.72
N LYS A 311 -5.24 -12.62 1.39
CA LYS A 311 -4.50 -13.61 0.62
C LYS A 311 -3.02 -13.69 1.02
N ALA A 312 -2.38 -12.56 1.27
CA ALA A 312 -0.99 -12.53 1.72
C ALA A 312 -0.86 -13.13 3.12
N VAL A 313 -1.72 -12.75 4.07
CA VAL A 313 -1.72 -13.33 5.43
C VAL A 313 -1.94 -14.84 5.38
N ALA A 314 -2.86 -15.34 4.55
CA ALA A 314 -3.07 -16.78 4.39
C ALA A 314 -1.80 -17.49 3.90
N ALA A 315 -1.14 -16.98 2.86
CA ALA A 315 0.09 -17.55 2.31
C ALA A 315 1.26 -17.48 3.30
N LEU A 316 1.43 -16.35 4.02
CA LEU A 316 2.45 -16.19 5.06
C LEU A 316 2.28 -17.18 6.22
N ASN A 317 1.06 -17.70 6.40
CA ASN A 317 0.74 -18.76 7.36
C ASN A 317 0.66 -20.17 6.71
N GLY A 318 1.18 -20.37 5.51
CA GLY A 318 1.21 -21.66 4.82
C GLY A 318 -0.16 -22.16 4.35
N ARG A 319 -1.16 -21.28 4.24
CA ARG A 319 -2.51 -21.65 3.83
C ARG A 319 -2.79 -21.26 2.37
N THR A 320 -3.47 -22.11 1.65
CA THR A 320 -3.91 -21.89 0.26
C THR A 320 -5.27 -21.19 0.17
N PHE A 321 -5.88 -20.86 1.31
CA PHE A 321 -7.19 -20.19 1.41
C PHE A 321 -7.24 -19.19 2.56
N VAL A 322 -8.08 -18.17 2.40
CA VAL A 322 -8.33 -17.10 3.38
C VAL A 322 -9.41 -17.52 4.36
N ILE A 323 -9.21 -17.23 5.64
CA ILE A 323 -10.20 -17.41 6.70
C ILE A 323 -10.70 -16.07 7.24
N PRO A 324 -11.88 -16.01 7.91
CA PRO A 324 -12.40 -14.75 8.46
C PRO A 324 -11.46 -14.05 9.45
N ASP A 325 -10.67 -14.81 10.20
CA ASP A 325 -9.72 -14.25 11.17
C ASP A 325 -8.60 -13.44 10.49
N ASP A 326 -8.19 -13.79 9.27
CA ASP A 326 -7.25 -12.98 8.48
C ASP A 326 -7.81 -11.58 8.20
N ILE A 327 -9.11 -11.52 7.90
CA ILE A 327 -9.81 -10.26 7.62
C ILE A 327 -9.97 -9.44 8.90
N LYS A 328 -10.35 -10.08 10.01
CA LYS A 328 -10.47 -9.42 11.33
C LYS A 328 -9.13 -8.83 11.78
N GLY A 329 -8.05 -9.60 11.67
CA GLY A 329 -6.71 -9.15 12.05
C GLY A 329 -6.24 -7.93 11.25
N LEU A 330 -6.63 -7.85 9.98
CA LEU A 330 -6.26 -6.75 9.09
C LEU A 330 -7.18 -5.52 9.21
N ALA A 331 -8.40 -5.65 9.76
CA ALA A 331 -9.36 -4.57 9.81
C ALA A 331 -8.83 -3.29 10.49
N PRO A 332 -8.10 -3.34 11.62
CA PRO A 332 -7.53 -2.16 12.26
C PRO A 332 -6.59 -1.39 11.33
N VAL A 333 -5.65 -2.06 10.69
CA VAL A 333 -4.60 -1.42 9.87
C VAL A 333 -5.10 -1.01 8.49
N ILE A 334 -6.19 -1.61 8.00
CA ILE A 334 -6.85 -1.22 6.75
C ILE A 334 -7.82 -0.06 6.94
N LEU A 335 -8.62 -0.06 8.01
CA LEU A 335 -9.76 0.83 8.15
C LEU A 335 -9.43 2.12 8.91
N ASN A 336 -8.49 2.12 9.86
CA ASN A 336 -8.28 3.23 10.80
C ASN A 336 -8.00 4.59 10.14
N HIS A 337 -7.57 4.60 8.88
CA HIS A 337 -7.22 5.79 8.10
C HIS A 337 -8.18 6.04 6.92
N ARG A 338 -9.24 5.24 6.76
CA ARG A 338 -10.12 5.22 5.58
C ARG A 338 -11.54 5.66 5.83
N PHE A 339 -11.86 6.04 7.04
CA PHE A 339 -13.14 6.67 7.35
C PHE A 339 -12.95 7.90 8.25
N ILE A 340 -13.91 8.79 8.23
CA ILE A 340 -13.93 10.01 9.02
C ILE A 340 -15.02 9.87 10.08
N LEU A 341 -14.66 10.08 11.34
CA LEU A 341 -15.61 10.11 12.45
C LEU A 341 -16.56 11.31 12.36
N SER A 342 -17.77 11.14 12.86
CA SER A 342 -18.73 12.24 12.99
C SER A 342 -18.25 13.29 14.02
N ARG A 343 -18.83 14.49 13.98
CA ARG A 343 -18.49 15.54 14.95
C ARG A 343 -18.83 15.11 16.36
N GLU A 344 -19.97 14.46 16.53
CA GLU A 344 -20.48 13.94 17.79
C GLU A 344 -19.53 12.90 18.37
N ALA A 345 -19.05 11.98 17.56
CA ALA A 345 -18.07 10.97 17.95
C ALA A 345 -16.75 11.61 18.42
N ASN A 346 -16.26 12.64 17.70
CA ASN A 346 -15.05 13.38 18.10
C ASN A 346 -15.22 14.13 19.44
N ILE A 347 -16.38 14.75 19.69
CA ILE A 347 -16.68 15.45 20.96
C ILE A 347 -16.72 14.46 22.13
N THR A 348 -17.23 13.26 21.89
CA THR A 348 -17.33 12.21 22.92
C THR A 348 -16.06 11.35 23.03
N ASN A 349 -14.96 11.74 22.35
CA ASN A 349 -13.68 11.04 22.34
C ASN A 349 -13.77 9.57 21.88
N ILE A 350 -14.72 9.26 20.99
CA ILE A 350 -14.78 7.96 20.33
C ILE A 350 -13.60 7.82 19.37
N THR A 351 -12.87 6.72 19.46
CA THR A 351 -11.70 6.47 18.61
C THR A 351 -12.06 5.60 17.42
N SER A 352 -11.31 5.74 16.30
CA SER A 352 -11.47 4.86 15.14
C SER A 352 -11.36 3.38 15.53
N MET A 353 -10.48 3.04 16.47
CA MET A 353 -10.29 1.65 16.94
C MET A 353 -11.50 1.10 17.67
N LYS A 354 -12.22 1.95 18.43
CA LYS A 354 -13.46 1.54 19.09
C LYS A 354 -14.53 1.23 18.05
N VAL A 355 -14.71 2.12 17.08
CA VAL A 355 -15.69 1.93 15.99
C VAL A 355 -15.38 0.68 15.16
N ILE A 356 -14.11 0.42 14.84
CA ILE A 356 -13.72 -0.79 14.12
C ILE A 356 -14.08 -2.06 14.92
N ARG A 357 -13.86 -2.07 16.24
CA ARG A 357 -14.25 -3.21 17.09
C ARG A 357 -15.76 -3.41 17.08
N GLU A 358 -16.54 -2.36 17.26
CA GLU A 358 -18.00 -2.42 17.21
C GLU A 358 -18.52 -2.99 15.88
N ILE A 359 -17.92 -2.55 14.76
CA ILE A 359 -18.25 -3.09 13.43
C ILE A 359 -17.92 -4.58 13.34
N LEU A 360 -16.74 -5.00 13.80
CA LEU A 360 -16.35 -6.42 13.77
C LEU A 360 -17.22 -7.30 14.68
N ASP A 361 -17.62 -6.78 15.85
CA ASP A 361 -18.45 -7.50 16.81
C ASP A 361 -19.91 -7.65 16.32
N THR A 362 -20.40 -6.68 15.53
CA THR A 362 -21.77 -6.68 15.01
C THR A 362 -21.91 -7.34 13.64
N THR A 363 -20.81 -7.48 12.89
CA THR A 363 -20.83 -8.13 11.58
C THR A 363 -20.75 -9.65 11.74
N GLY A 364 -21.77 -10.38 11.23
CA GLY A 364 -21.82 -11.84 11.30
C GLY A 364 -20.60 -12.48 10.65
N VAL A 365 -19.92 -13.35 11.40
CA VAL A 365 -18.79 -14.15 10.90
C VAL A 365 -19.32 -15.37 10.19
N PRO A 366 -18.86 -15.68 8.97
CA PRO A 366 -19.35 -16.83 8.19
C PRO A 366 -18.88 -18.18 8.77
#